data_cf6eccdc9d79aa5cfa364838c8b481b8
#
_entry.id   cf6eccdc9d79aa5cfa364838c8b481b8
#
_cell.length_a   1.000
_cell.length_b   1.000
_cell.length_c   1.000
_cell.angle_alpha   90.00
_cell.angle_beta   90.00
_cell.angle_gamma   90.00
#
_symmetry.space_group_name_H-M   'P 1'
#
loop_
_entity.id
_entity.type
_entity.pdbx_description
1 polymer ?
#
loop_
_entity_poly.entity_id
_entity_poly.type
_entity_poly.pdbx_seq_one_letter_code
_entity_poly.pdbx_strand_id
1 'polypeptide(L)'
;MTIGIIATLKIQPGKNEEFENAFKGLMDAVKADEPGNNFYVLHRSRDDDTTYVVMEQYEDQAAVDAHGQSDAFKAASANLGGCMAGPPEVQMFDGV
;
A
#
# COMPACT_ATOMS: atom_id res chain seq x y z
N MET A 1 -14.11 -14.28 -6.30
CA MET A 1 -12.85 -14.75 -5.70
C MET A 1 -12.03 -13.54 -5.29
N THR A 2 -11.60 -13.49 -4.04
CA THR A 2 -10.77 -12.39 -3.54
C THR A 2 -9.36 -12.43 -4.13
N ILE A 3 -8.71 -11.28 -4.14
CA ILE A 3 -7.31 -11.16 -4.56
C ILE A 3 -6.54 -10.54 -3.42
N GLY A 4 -5.49 -11.23 -2.97
CA GLY A 4 -4.55 -10.72 -1.98
C GLY A 4 -3.35 -10.09 -2.65
N ILE A 5 -2.86 -9.00 -2.08
CA ILE A 5 -1.66 -8.32 -2.56
C ILE A 5 -0.72 -8.12 -1.38
N ILE A 6 0.56 -8.42 -1.62
CA ILE A 6 1.64 -8.08 -0.69
C ILE A 6 2.58 -7.13 -1.42
N ALA A 7 2.68 -5.91 -0.92
CA ALA A 7 3.58 -4.91 -1.47
C ALA A 7 4.72 -4.65 -0.49
N THR A 8 5.95 -4.89 -0.92
CA THR A 8 7.15 -4.63 -0.11
C THR A 8 7.75 -3.31 -0.52
N LEU A 9 7.89 -2.41 0.44
CA LEU A 9 8.38 -1.06 0.24
C LEU A 9 9.67 -0.86 1.02
N LYS A 10 10.70 -0.34 0.36
CA LYS A 10 11.94 0.05 1.02
C LYS A 10 12.05 1.56 1.04
N ILE A 11 12.32 2.10 2.23
CA ILE A 11 12.43 3.54 2.42
C ILE A 11 13.86 3.95 2.69
N GLN A 12 14.12 5.24 2.53
CA GLN A 12 15.42 5.82 2.87
C GLN A 12 15.61 5.84 4.39
N PRO A 13 16.83 5.58 4.88
CA PRO A 13 17.11 5.66 6.31
C PRO A 13 16.73 7.03 6.89
N GLY A 14 16.10 7.02 8.06
CA GLY A 14 15.68 8.24 8.74
C GLY A 14 14.35 8.80 8.28
N LYS A 15 13.66 8.15 7.34
CA LYS A 15 12.37 8.61 6.80
C LYS A 15 11.16 7.89 7.36
N ASN A 16 11.35 7.06 8.38
CA ASN A 16 10.28 6.22 8.93
C ASN A 16 9.05 7.02 9.37
N GLU A 17 9.25 8.06 10.17
CA GLU A 17 8.13 8.86 10.68
C GLU A 17 7.40 9.58 9.56
N GLU A 18 8.13 10.19 8.65
CA GLU A 18 7.56 10.88 7.49
C GLU A 18 6.79 9.91 6.60
N PHE A 19 7.37 8.73 6.35
CA PHE A 19 6.71 7.68 5.56
C PHE A 19 5.43 7.19 6.23
N GLU A 20 5.48 6.89 7.52
CA GLU A 20 4.31 6.38 8.25
C GLU A 20 3.19 7.41 8.30
N ASN A 21 3.51 8.68 8.49
CA ASN A 21 2.52 9.76 8.47
C ASN A 21 1.88 9.92 7.08
N ALA A 22 2.68 9.89 6.03
CA ALA A 22 2.16 9.96 4.66
C ALA A 22 1.31 8.73 4.32
N PHE A 23 1.71 7.55 4.80
CA PHE A 23 0.97 6.31 4.55
C PHE A 23 -0.39 6.28 5.25
N LYS A 24 -0.53 6.94 6.39
CA LYS A 24 -1.85 7.08 7.04
C LYS A 24 -2.85 7.75 6.13
N GLY A 25 -2.43 8.80 5.42
CA GLY A 25 -3.28 9.45 4.42
C GLY A 25 -3.68 8.52 3.29
N LEU A 26 -2.75 7.66 2.87
CA LEU A 26 -3.02 6.66 1.84
C LEU A 26 -4.02 5.61 2.30
N MET A 27 -3.88 5.10 3.53
CA MET A 27 -4.84 4.16 4.11
C MET A 27 -6.24 4.78 4.22
N ASP A 28 -6.31 6.05 4.63
CA ASP A 28 -7.59 6.77 4.72
C ASP A 28 -8.24 6.92 3.34
N ALA A 29 -7.46 7.23 2.31
CA ALA A 29 -7.95 7.38 0.95
C ALA A 29 -8.52 6.06 0.41
N VAL A 30 -7.83 4.95 0.63
CA VAL A 30 -8.30 3.62 0.21
C VAL A 30 -9.60 3.27 0.93
N LYS A 31 -9.66 3.49 2.23
CA LYS A 31 -10.86 3.18 3.03
C LYS A 31 -12.07 4.01 2.58
N ALA A 32 -11.86 5.27 2.23
CA ALA A 32 -12.94 6.18 1.85
C ALA A 32 -13.46 5.94 0.43
N ASP A 33 -12.56 5.62 -0.53
CA ASP A 33 -12.87 5.64 -1.96
C ASP A 33 -12.94 4.27 -2.62
N GLU A 34 -12.54 3.20 -1.93
CA GLU A 34 -12.43 1.89 -2.53
C GLU A 34 -13.31 0.86 -1.82
N PRO A 35 -14.61 0.80 -2.14
CA PRO A 35 -15.53 -0.11 -1.45
C PRO A 35 -15.20 -1.59 -1.69
N GLY A 36 -14.48 -1.92 -2.75
CA GLY A 36 -14.04 -3.28 -3.03
C GLY A 36 -12.79 -3.72 -2.26
N ASN A 37 -12.19 -2.83 -1.48
CA ASN A 37 -11.05 -3.15 -0.64
C ASN A 37 -11.53 -3.72 0.69
N ASN A 38 -11.03 -4.90 1.06
CA ASN A 38 -11.38 -5.57 2.31
C ASN A 38 -10.46 -5.13 3.45
N PHE A 39 -9.17 -4.99 3.17
CA PHE A 39 -8.20 -4.42 4.11
C PHE A 39 -6.97 -3.89 3.37
N TYR A 40 -6.29 -2.96 4.01
CA TYR A 40 -5.11 -2.29 3.48
C TYR A 40 -4.27 -1.85 4.68
N VAL A 41 -3.34 -2.69 5.12
CA VAL A 41 -2.66 -2.53 6.41
C VAL A 41 -1.14 -2.52 6.23
N LEU A 42 -0.51 -1.51 6.81
CA LEU A 42 0.95 -1.34 6.78
C LEU A 42 1.60 -2.09 7.95
N HIS A 43 2.68 -2.80 7.64
CA HIS A 43 3.51 -3.49 8.62
C HIS A 43 4.96 -3.10 8.42
N ARG A 44 5.72 -3.06 9.50
CA ARG A 44 7.17 -2.85 9.45
C ARG A 44 7.88 -4.17 9.70
N SER A 45 8.93 -4.46 8.93
CA SER A 45 9.76 -5.63 9.16
C SER A 45 10.44 -5.57 10.53
N ARG A 46 10.50 -6.73 11.18
CA ARG A 46 11.24 -6.86 12.44
C ARG A 46 12.76 -6.93 12.23
N ASP A 47 13.18 -7.36 11.05
CA ASP A 47 14.60 -7.60 10.74
C ASP A 47 15.27 -6.38 10.10
N ASP A 48 14.49 -5.52 9.43
CA ASP A 48 15.00 -4.35 8.73
C ASP A 48 14.00 -3.20 8.90
N ASP A 49 14.36 -2.21 9.71
CA ASP A 49 13.47 -1.10 10.05
C ASP A 49 13.20 -0.13 8.89
N THR A 50 13.87 -0.29 7.76
CA THR A 50 13.59 0.47 6.53
C THR A 50 12.75 -0.30 5.52
N THR A 51 12.32 -1.50 5.88
CA THR A 51 11.44 -2.32 5.03
C THR A 51 10.03 -2.38 5.62
N TYR A 52 9.05 -2.05 4.80
CA TYR A 52 7.63 -2.13 5.14
C TYR A 52 6.91 -3.07 4.21
N VAL A 53 5.85 -3.68 4.70
CA VAL A 53 4.99 -4.57 3.91
C VAL A 53 3.55 -4.12 4.06
N VAL A 54 2.89 -3.89 2.93
CA VAL A 54 1.45 -3.62 2.89
C VAL A 54 0.75 -4.94 2.58
N MET A 55 -0.18 -5.33 3.43
CA MET A 55 -1.05 -6.47 3.18
C MET A 55 -2.41 -5.95 2.77
N GLU A 56 -2.89 -6.38 1.60
CA GLU A 56 -4.11 -5.87 0.98
C GLU A 56 -4.98 -7.02 0.50
N GLN A 57 -6.28 -6.82 0.51
CA GLN A 57 -7.21 -7.74 -0.10
C GLN A 57 -8.34 -7.00 -0.78
N TYR A 58 -8.71 -7.47 -1.96
CA TYR A 58 -9.79 -6.91 -2.79
C TYR A 58 -10.82 -7.99 -3.07
N GLU A 59 -12.07 -7.57 -3.28
CA GLU A 59 -13.18 -8.50 -3.56
C GLU A 59 -12.97 -9.29 -4.86
N ASP A 60 -12.42 -8.62 -5.88
CA ASP A 60 -12.25 -9.19 -7.22
C ASP A 60 -11.24 -8.37 -8.03
N GLN A 61 -11.01 -8.79 -9.26
CA GLN A 61 -10.08 -8.11 -10.17
C GLN A 61 -10.54 -6.70 -10.51
N ALA A 62 -11.85 -6.47 -10.64
CA ALA A 62 -12.36 -5.14 -10.91
C ALA A 62 -12.00 -4.14 -9.79
N ALA A 63 -12.03 -4.60 -8.54
CA ALA A 63 -11.64 -3.79 -7.39
C ALA A 63 -10.13 -3.48 -7.41
N VAL A 64 -9.30 -4.43 -7.81
CA VAL A 64 -7.85 -4.22 -7.99
C VAL A 64 -7.60 -3.18 -9.08
N ASP A 65 -8.29 -3.29 -10.20
CA ASP A 65 -8.15 -2.36 -11.32
C ASP A 65 -8.59 -0.93 -10.89
N ALA A 66 -9.68 -0.84 -10.16
CA ALA A 66 -10.17 0.44 -9.62
C ALA A 66 -9.15 1.06 -8.66
N HIS A 67 -8.48 0.25 -7.83
CA HIS A 67 -7.42 0.72 -6.95
C HIS A 67 -6.28 1.38 -7.74
N GLY A 68 -5.80 0.72 -8.78
CA GLY A 68 -4.73 1.24 -9.62
C GLY A 68 -5.10 2.51 -10.38
N GLN A 69 -6.39 2.78 -10.58
CA GLN A 69 -6.90 3.94 -11.31
C GLN A 69 -7.45 5.04 -10.41
N SER A 70 -7.48 4.83 -9.10
CA SER A 70 -8.01 5.79 -8.14
C SER A 70 -7.19 7.07 -8.11
N ASP A 71 -7.84 8.21 -8.35
CA ASP A 71 -7.19 9.52 -8.28
C ASP A 71 -6.75 9.85 -6.85
N ALA A 72 -7.56 9.48 -5.86
CA ALA A 72 -7.24 9.67 -4.45
C ALA A 72 -6.00 8.85 -4.05
N PHE A 73 -5.90 7.61 -4.52
CA PHE A 73 -4.73 6.77 -4.28
C PHE A 73 -3.49 7.38 -4.93
N LYS A 74 -3.58 7.81 -6.18
CA LYS A 74 -2.47 8.43 -6.90
C LYS A 74 -1.98 9.70 -6.20
N ALA A 75 -2.90 10.55 -5.78
CA ALA A 75 -2.58 11.79 -5.08
C ALA A 75 -1.89 11.51 -3.73
N ALA A 76 -2.43 10.58 -2.95
CA ALA A 76 -1.86 10.22 -1.66
C ALA A 76 -0.51 9.53 -1.81
N SER A 77 -0.35 8.63 -2.79
CA SER A 77 0.91 7.90 -3.00
C SER A 77 2.03 8.81 -3.49
N ALA A 78 1.71 9.92 -4.15
CA ALA A 78 2.72 10.90 -4.57
C ALA A 78 3.50 11.45 -3.36
N ASN A 79 2.89 11.50 -2.18
CA ASN A 79 3.53 11.97 -0.96
C ASN A 79 4.58 11.00 -0.42
N LEU A 80 4.60 9.76 -0.91
CA LEU A 80 5.58 8.76 -0.50
C LEU A 80 6.90 8.84 -1.26
N GLY A 81 6.89 9.49 -2.42
CA GLY A 81 8.03 9.48 -3.35
C GLY A 81 9.34 9.92 -2.74
N GLY A 82 9.30 10.95 -1.87
CA GLY A 82 10.50 11.47 -1.20
C GLY A 82 11.08 10.53 -0.14
N CYS A 83 10.30 9.53 0.30
CA CYS A 83 10.73 8.58 1.33
C CYS A 83 11.25 7.27 0.75
N MET A 84 10.95 6.97 -0.52
CA MET A 84 11.26 5.67 -1.11
C MET A 84 12.73 5.55 -1.48
N ALA A 85 13.30 4.36 -1.21
CA ALA A 85 14.67 4.00 -1.64
C ALA A 85 14.70 3.32 -2.99
N GLY A 86 13.54 2.88 -3.50
CA GLY A 86 13.43 2.21 -4.79
C GLY A 86 11.97 1.87 -5.09
N PRO A 87 11.69 1.22 -6.24
CA PRO A 87 10.33 0.85 -6.59
C PRO A 87 9.80 -0.25 -5.66
N PRO A 88 8.49 -0.29 -5.41
CA PRO A 88 7.89 -1.35 -4.60
C PRO A 88 7.91 -2.69 -5.33
N GLU A 89 8.01 -3.77 -4.56
CA GLU A 89 7.83 -5.12 -5.07
C GLU A 89 6.40 -5.57 -4.75
N VAL A 90 5.67 -5.98 -5.77
CA VAL A 90 4.26 -6.36 -5.62
C VAL A 90 4.07 -7.82 -5.98
N GLN A 91 3.42 -8.57 -5.09
CA GLN A 91 3.04 -9.96 -5.32
C GLN A 91 1.53 -10.08 -5.21
N MET A 92 0.93 -10.81 -6.13
CA MET A 92 -0.52 -11.02 -6.16
C MET A 92 -0.85 -12.50 -5.92
N PHE A 93 -1.92 -12.74 -5.19
CA PHE A 93 -2.38 -14.07 -4.80
C PHE A 93 -3.87 -14.19 -4.99
N ASP A 94 -4.33 -15.40 -5.32
CA ASP A 94 -5.75 -15.69 -5.38
C ASP A 94 -6.27 -16.17 -4.02
N GLY A 95 -7.40 -15.62 -3.59
CA GLY A 95 -8.06 -16.08 -2.37
C GLY A 95 -8.63 -17.49 -2.55
N VAL A 96 -8.65 -18.25 -1.49
CA VAL A 96 -9.17 -19.62 -1.47
C VAL A 96 -10.25 -19.79 -0.42
#